data_3b5152611e826309f76fad115e9650dd
#
_entry.id   3b5152611e826309f76fad115e9650dd
#
_cell.length_a   1.000
_cell.length_b   1.000
_cell.length_c   1.000
_cell.angle_alpha   90.00
_cell.angle_beta   90.00
_cell.angle_gamma   90.00
#
_symmetry.space_group_name_H-M   'P 1'
#
loop_
_entity.id
_entity.type
_entity.pdbx_description
1 polymer ?
#
loop_
_entity_poly.entity_id
_entity_poly.type
_entity_poly.pdbx_seq_one_letter_code
_entity_poly.pdbx_strand_id
1 'polypeptide(L)'
;CREWSVTGKMHEELAIEAEKSGRTISAGEAYVMAALAYHWGKMRWQLVLKDEAQYQQAHQNSIETFWKGLQYLDSTAERVEIPYEGITIPAHLRKPRGASRAPVVLLLPGSDSVKEEFYLWSEVFLNRGMATLAPDGPGQGETRNKMSVRYDYEGAGSAMIDFLEQRSDVNPS
;
A
#
# COMPACT_ATOMS: atom_id res chain seq x y z
N CYS A 1 -0.45 1.09 -21.13
CA CYS A 1 0.60 1.70 -20.27
C CYS A 1 0.46 3.20 -20.25
N ARG A 2 0.68 3.89 -21.36
CA ARG A 2 0.57 5.37 -21.40
C ARG A 2 -0.80 5.85 -20.92
N GLU A 3 -1.87 5.22 -21.35
CA GLU A 3 -3.25 5.55 -20.95
C GLU A 3 -3.43 5.47 -19.43
N TRP A 4 -2.89 4.45 -18.79
CA TRP A 4 -2.95 4.33 -17.33
C TRP A 4 -2.15 5.43 -16.62
N SER A 5 -0.96 5.77 -17.13
CA SER A 5 -0.15 6.86 -16.58
C SER A 5 -0.84 8.23 -16.80
N VAL A 6 -1.50 8.42 -17.95
CA VAL A 6 -2.32 9.61 -18.22
C VAL A 6 -3.51 9.68 -17.28
N THR A 7 -4.21 8.55 -17.07
CA THR A 7 -5.32 8.46 -16.12
C THR A 7 -4.85 8.77 -14.69
N GLY A 8 -3.70 8.21 -14.28
CA GLY A 8 -3.09 8.52 -12.98
C GLY A 8 -2.83 10.00 -12.81
N LYS A 9 -2.20 10.63 -13.79
CA LYS A 9 -1.92 12.06 -13.77
C LYS A 9 -3.19 12.91 -13.73
N MET A 10 -4.22 12.54 -14.48
CA MET A 10 -5.52 13.23 -14.47
C MET A 10 -6.16 13.20 -13.07
N HIS A 11 -6.16 12.04 -12.43
CA HIS A 11 -6.68 11.91 -11.06
C HIS A 11 -5.83 12.68 -10.04
N GLU A 12 -4.51 12.72 -10.21
CA GLU A 12 -3.63 13.51 -9.36
C GLU A 12 -3.89 15.02 -9.52
N GLU A 13 -4.11 15.52 -10.73
CA GLU A 13 -4.49 16.91 -10.99
C GLU A 13 -5.84 17.26 -10.34
N LEU A 14 -6.85 16.37 -10.44
CA LEU A 14 -8.13 16.50 -9.75
C LEU A 14 -7.98 16.53 -8.23
N ALA A 15 -7.10 15.68 -7.69
CA ALA A 15 -6.79 15.65 -6.27
C ALA A 15 -6.18 16.96 -5.78
N ILE A 16 -5.22 17.51 -6.53
CA ILE A 16 -4.56 18.79 -6.23
C ILE A 16 -5.59 19.96 -6.27
N GLU A 17 -6.51 19.94 -7.22
CA GLU A 17 -7.57 20.97 -7.30
C GLU A 17 -8.52 20.85 -6.11
N ALA A 18 -8.94 19.64 -5.76
CA ALA A 18 -9.79 19.40 -4.61
C ALA A 18 -9.11 19.83 -3.29
N GLU A 19 -7.82 19.52 -3.13
CA GLU A 19 -6.99 19.93 -2.00
C GLU A 19 -6.95 21.45 -1.86
N LYS A 20 -6.64 22.18 -2.94
CA LYS A 20 -6.61 23.65 -2.97
C LYS A 20 -7.98 24.28 -2.62
N SER A 21 -9.06 23.55 -2.91
CA SER A 21 -10.44 23.98 -2.62
C SER A 21 -10.93 23.53 -1.23
N GLY A 22 -10.09 22.92 -0.40
CA GLY A 22 -10.44 22.40 0.93
C GLY A 22 -11.35 21.18 0.93
N ARG A 23 -11.55 20.54 -0.22
CA ARG A 23 -12.37 19.31 -0.37
C ARG A 23 -11.52 18.08 -0.06
N THR A 24 -11.17 17.88 1.21
CA THR A 24 -10.17 16.90 1.68
C THR A 24 -10.54 15.45 1.35
N ILE A 25 -11.81 15.07 1.51
CA ILE A 25 -12.26 13.70 1.16
C ILE A 25 -12.12 13.45 -0.33
N SER A 26 -12.62 14.37 -1.18
CA SER A 26 -12.48 14.24 -2.64
C SER A 26 -11.02 14.23 -3.08
N ALA A 27 -10.16 15.02 -2.42
CA ALA A 27 -8.72 14.99 -2.67
C ALA A 27 -8.14 13.61 -2.34
N GLY A 28 -8.46 13.06 -1.18
CA GLY A 28 -8.00 11.73 -0.75
C GLY A 28 -8.43 10.63 -1.72
N GLU A 29 -9.71 10.60 -2.09
CA GLU A 29 -10.24 9.61 -3.05
C GLU A 29 -9.54 9.72 -4.42
N ALA A 30 -9.37 10.94 -4.93
CA ALA A 30 -8.71 11.16 -6.21
C ALA A 30 -7.21 10.76 -6.17
N TYR A 31 -6.49 11.00 -5.06
CA TYR A 31 -5.12 10.52 -4.88
C TYR A 31 -5.04 8.99 -4.85
N VAL A 32 -5.94 8.30 -4.17
CA VAL A 32 -6.00 6.82 -4.19
C VAL A 32 -6.28 6.30 -5.59
N MET A 33 -7.19 6.93 -6.33
CA MET A 33 -7.45 6.54 -7.73
C MET A 33 -6.24 6.78 -8.63
N ALA A 34 -5.50 7.89 -8.45
CA ALA A 34 -4.25 8.14 -9.13
C ALA A 34 -3.23 7.02 -8.87
N ALA A 35 -3.07 6.64 -7.60
CA ALA A 35 -2.15 5.59 -7.19
C ALA A 35 -2.45 4.25 -7.85
N LEU A 36 -3.71 3.84 -7.86
CA LEU A 36 -4.14 2.59 -8.50
C LEU A 36 -3.92 2.63 -10.02
N ALA A 37 -4.18 3.76 -10.66
CA ALA A 37 -3.92 3.91 -12.09
C ALA A 37 -2.41 3.82 -12.42
N TYR A 38 -1.55 4.47 -11.64
CA TYR A 38 -0.10 4.35 -11.79
C TYR A 38 0.37 2.91 -11.55
N HIS A 39 -0.17 2.25 -10.52
CA HIS A 39 0.15 0.85 -10.23
C HIS A 39 -0.20 -0.08 -11.42
N TRP A 40 -1.40 0.00 -11.96
CA TRP A 40 -1.80 -0.80 -13.13
C TRP A 40 -0.98 -0.46 -14.38
N GLY A 41 -0.57 0.81 -14.51
CA GLY A 41 0.34 1.25 -15.57
C GLY A 41 1.71 0.59 -15.47
N LYS A 42 2.31 0.55 -14.26
CA LYS A 42 3.68 0.03 -14.05
C LYS A 42 3.83 -1.45 -14.42
N MET A 43 2.83 -2.27 -14.14
CA MET A 43 2.86 -3.70 -14.46
C MET A 43 3.16 -3.97 -15.96
N ARG A 44 2.58 -3.16 -16.83
CA ARG A 44 2.81 -3.27 -18.29
C ARG A 44 4.19 -2.79 -18.71
N TRP A 45 4.70 -1.73 -18.08
CA TRP A 45 6.06 -1.24 -18.35
C TRP A 45 7.09 -2.32 -18.06
N GLN A 46 6.92 -3.07 -16.98
CA GLN A 46 7.81 -4.14 -16.59
C GLN A 46 7.69 -5.38 -17.48
N LEU A 47 6.47 -5.91 -17.62
CA LEU A 47 6.24 -7.24 -18.22
C LEU A 47 6.30 -7.23 -19.74
N VAL A 48 5.88 -6.14 -20.36
CA VAL A 48 5.70 -6.08 -21.82
C VAL A 48 6.78 -5.24 -22.49
N LEU A 49 7.03 -4.04 -21.98
CA LEU A 49 7.90 -3.07 -22.63
C LEU A 49 9.33 -3.08 -22.10
N LYS A 50 9.56 -3.71 -20.94
CA LYS A 50 10.86 -3.78 -20.26
C LYS A 50 11.53 -2.41 -20.06
N ASP A 51 10.71 -1.37 -19.88
CA ASP A 51 11.16 0.00 -19.64
C ASP A 51 11.24 0.25 -18.12
N GLU A 52 12.42 0.01 -17.56
CA GLU A 52 12.65 0.13 -16.13
C GLU A 52 12.47 1.56 -15.61
N ALA A 53 12.86 2.57 -16.39
CA ALA A 53 12.72 3.97 -15.97
C ALA A 53 11.24 4.37 -15.82
N GLN A 54 10.41 4.00 -16.77
CA GLN A 54 8.96 4.24 -16.70
C GLN A 54 8.29 3.41 -15.59
N TYR A 55 8.76 2.18 -15.38
CA TYR A 55 8.31 1.36 -14.26
C TYR A 55 8.58 2.05 -12.93
N GLN A 56 9.83 2.47 -12.69
CA GLN A 56 10.23 3.12 -11.43
C GLN A 56 9.45 4.43 -11.20
N GLN A 57 9.28 5.24 -12.23
CA GLN A 57 8.51 6.47 -12.12
C GLN A 57 7.04 6.20 -11.75
N ALA A 58 6.39 5.25 -12.44
CA ALA A 58 5.01 4.88 -12.14
C ALA A 58 4.87 4.25 -10.74
N HIS A 59 5.87 3.46 -10.32
CA HIS A 59 5.91 2.87 -8.99
C HIS A 59 6.01 3.92 -7.91
N GLN A 60 6.93 4.87 -8.05
CA GLN A 60 7.10 5.96 -7.09
C GLN A 60 5.84 6.83 -7.01
N ASN A 61 5.27 7.21 -8.16
CA ASN A 61 4.03 7.98 -8.19
C ASN A 61 2.88 7.23 -7.48
N SER A 62 2.79 5.90 -7.67
CA SER A 62 1.78 5.08 -6.99
C SER A 62 1.92 5.14 -5.47
N ILE A 63 3.13 4.98 -4.94
CA ILE A 63 3.40 5.02 -3.50
C ILE A 63 3.07 6.39 -2.91
N GLU A 64 3.58 7.45 -3.54
CA GLU A 64 3.43 8.82 -3.03
C GLU A 64 1.98 9.28 -3.03
N THR A 65 1.27 9.07 -4.14
CA THR A 65 -0.14 9.47 -4.25
C THR A 65 -1.03 8.63 -3.36
N PHE A 66 -0.76 7.32 -3.22
CA PHE A 66 -1.51 6.47 -2.30
C PHE A 66 -1.37 6.95 -0.86
N TRP A 67 -0.14 7.15 -0.40
CA TRP A 67 0.10 7.58 0.97
C TRP A 67 -0.53 8.95 1.25
N LYS A 68 -0.39 9.88 0.31
CA LYS A 68 -1.03 11.20 0.41
C LYS A 68 -2.55 11.11 0.49
N GLY A 69 -3.17 10.27 -0.34
CA GLY A 69 -4.61 10.02 -0.30
C GLY A 69 -5.06 9.43 1.03
N LEU A 70 -4.32 8.45 1.51
CA LEU A 70 -4.65 7.76 2.76
C LEU A 70 -4.62 8.69 3.98
N GLN A 71 -3.70 9.66 4.03
CA GLN A 71 -3.64 10.66 5.09
C GLN A 71 -4.91 11.53 5.18
N TYR A 72 -5.62 11.75 4.08
CA TYR A 72 -6.90 12.45 4.07
C TYR A 72 -8.08 11.58 4.49
N LEU A 73 -8.03 10.30 4.14
CA LEU A 73 -9.17 9.39 4.28
C LEU A 73 -9.17 8.62 5.60
N ASP A 74 -7.98 8.32 6.13
CA ASP A 74 -7.82 7.43 7.27
C ASP A 74 -6.76 7.93 8.25
N SER A 75 -7.23 8.54 9.33
CA SER A 75 -6.35 9.02 10.41
C SER A 75 -5.72 7.91 11.25
N THR A 76 -6.12 6.65 11.04
CA THR A 76 -5.56 5.48 11.74
C THR A 76 -4.46 4.79 10.94
N ALA A 77 -4.28 5.19 9.68
CA ALA A 77 -3.29 4.59 8.80
C ALA A 77 -1.88 4.93 9.23
N GLU A 78 -1.05 3.91 9.34
CA GLU A 78 0.38 4.00 9.62
C GLU A 78 1.16 3.31 8.51
N ARG A 79 2.22 3.95 8.03
CA ARG A 79 3.26 3.27 7.28
C ARG A 79 4.26 2.71 8.28
N VAL A 80 4.44 1.40 8.28
CA VAL A 80 5.36 0.70 9.17
C VAL A 80 6.46 0.01 8.37
N GLU A 81 7.64 -0.14 9.00
CA GLU A 81 8.82 -0.77 8.42
C GLU A 81 9.19 -1.98 9.30
N ILE A 82 9.01 -3.19 8.78
CA ILE A 82 9.20 -4.44 9.52
C ILE A 82 10.60 -4.99 9.21
N PRO A 83 11.49 -5.14 10.19
CA PRO A 83 12.82 -5.70 9.96
C PRO A 83 12.75 -7.16 9.49
N TYR A 84 13.48 -7.48 8.41
CA TYR A 84 13.56 -8.84 7.90
C TYR A 84 14.87 -9.06 7.13
N GLU A 85 15.70 -10.00 7.55
CA GLU A 85 16.92 -10.45 6.88
C GLU A 85 17.81 -9.33 6.27
N GLY A 86 18.06 -8.28 7.05
CA GLY A 86 18.91 -7.15 6.63
C GLY A 86 18.24 -6.10 5.75
N ILE A 87 16.96 -6.26 5.45
CA ILE A 87 16.10 -5.24 4.81
C ILE A 87 14.96 -4.85 5.74
N THR A 88 14.13 -3.91 5.31
CA THR A 88 12.81 -3.65 5.90
C THR A 88 11.71 -3.99 4.90
N ILE A 89 10.63 -4.58 5.40
CA ILE A 89 9.38 -4.80 4.68
C ILE A 89 8.45 -3.63 4.99
N PRO A 90 8.20 -2.72 4.03
CA PRO A 90 7.24 -1.65 4.24
C PRO A 90 5.82 -2.21 4.19
N ALA A 91 4.96 -1.73 5.09
CA ALA A 91 3.56 -2.14 5.14
C ALA A 91 2.65 -0.98 5.53
N HIS A 92 1.37 -1.11 5.20
CA HIS A 92 0.31 -0.23 5.69
C HIS A 92 -0.47 -0.94 6.79
N LEU A 93 -0.39 -0.40 8.00
CA LEU A 93 -1.22 -0.82 9.13
C LEU A 93 -2.40 0.15 9.23
N ARG A 94 -3.63 -0.39 9.22
CA ARG A 94 -4.86 0.39 9.37
C ARG A 94 -5.70 -0.21 10.48
N LYS A 95 -6.33 0.63 11.30
CA LYS A 95 -7.13 0.20 12.45
C LYS A 95 -8.56 0.71 12.34
N PRO A 96 -9.57 -0.02 12.87
CA PRO A 96 -10.93 0.49 12.95
C PRO A 96 -10.96 1.76 13.80
N ARG A 97 -11.71 2.76 13.36
CA ARG A 97 -11.84 4.03 14.11
C ARG A 97 -12.41 3.79 15.50
N GLY A 98 -11.74 4.33 16.51
CA GLY A 98 -12.17 4.22 17.91
C GLY A 98 -11.85 2.87 18.58
N ALA A 99 -11.26 1.93 17.88
CA ALA A 99 -10.80 0.68 18.51
C ALA A 99 -9.51 0.92 19.29
N SER A 100 -9.47 0.52 20.55
CA SER A 100 -8.24 0.57 21.38
C SER A 100 -7.30 -0.59 21.07
N ARG A 101 -7.85 -1.74 20.70
CA ARG A 101 -7.10 -2.96 20.39
C ARG A 101 -7.96 -3.89 19.51
N ALA A 102 -7.72 -3.92 18.21
CA ALA A 102 -8.47 -4.73 17.27
C ALA A 102 -7.69 -5.97 16.85
N PRO A 103 -8.37 -7.11 16.56
CA PRO A 103 -7.71 -8.24 15.90
C PRO A 103 -7.19 -7.80 14.53
N VAL A 104 -6.07 -8.39 14.08
CA VAL A 104 -5.39 -7.99 12.84
C VAL A 104 -5.52 -9.07 11.78
N VAL A 105 -5.86 -8.65 10.58
CA VAL A 105 -5.80 -9.49 9.38
C VAL A 105 -4.55 -9.13 8.58
N LEU A 106 -3.68 -10.11 8.35
CA LEU A 106 -2.52 -9.97 7.49
C LEU A 106 -2.92 -10.19 6.03
N LEU A 107 -2.84 -9.16 5.20
CA LEU A 107 -3.22 -9.16 3.80
C LEU A 107 -1.98 -9.36 2.92
N LEU A 108 -1.63 -10.61 2.66
CA LEU A 108 -0.43 -10.96 1.89
C LEU A 108 -0.67 -10.78 0.39
N PRO A 109 0.16 -10.00 -0.32
CA PRO A 109 0.05 -9.81 -1.75
C PRO A 109 0.50 -11.05 -2.55
N GLY A 110 -0.07 -11.22 -3.75
CA GLY A 110 0.46 -12.15 -4.73
C GLY A 110 1.82 -11.70 -5.28
N SER A 111 2.45 -12.52 -6.12
CA SER A 111 3.82 -12.26 -6.60
C SER A 111 4.01 -10.95 -7.36
N ASP A 112 2.98 -10.43 -7.99
CA ASP A 112 2.95 -9.20 -8.77
C ASP A 112 2.12 -8.07 -8.13
N SER A 113 1.49 -8.36 -6.99
CA SER A 113 0.67 -7.43 -6.22
C SER A 113 1.53 -6.59 -5.26
N VAL A 114 0.95 -5.52 -4.75
CA VAL A 114 1.58 -4.57 -3.81
C VAL A 114 0.59 -4.13 -2.74
N LYS A 115 1.10 -3.60 -1.63
CA LYS A 115 0.30 -3.16 -0.48
C LYS A 115 -0.80 -2.14 -0.81
N GLU A 116 -0.61 -1.30 -1.82
CA GLU A 116 -1.58 -0.29 -2.25
C GLU A 116 -2.88 -0.89 -2.80
N GLU A 117 -2.83 -2.09 -3.39
CA GLU A 117 -4.00 -2.79 -3.92
C GLU A 117 -5.00 -3.19 -2.83
N PHE A 118 -4.53 -3.34 -1.60
CA PHE A 118 -5.37 -3.79 -0.49
C PHE A 118 -6.24 -2.70 0.13
N TYR A 119 -6.31 -1.49 -0.45
CA TYR A 119 -7.13 -0.42 0.09
C TYR A 119 -8.59 -0.82 0.29
N LEU A 120 -9.24 -1.33 -0.76
CA LEU A 120 -10.65 -1.77 -0.69
C LEU A 120 -10.85 -3.02 0.17
N TRP A 121 -9.89 -3.95 0.14
CA TRP A 121 -9.93 -5.12 1.01
C TRP A 121 -9.83 -4.74 2.48
N SER A 122 -8.95 -3.80 2.80
CA SER A 122 -8.85 -3.28 4.17
C SER A 122 -10.18 -2.71 4.67
N GLU A 123 -10.91 -1.95 3.84
CA GLU A 123 -12.24 -1.43 4.22
C GLU A 123 -13.21 -2.52 4.65
N VAL A 124 -13.17 -3.68 3.99
CA VAL A 124 -14.03 -4.84 4.34
C VAL A 124 -13.78 -5.30 5.77
N PHE A 125 -12.53 -5.37 6.19
CA PHE A 125 -12.12 -5.81 7.54
C PHE A 125 -12.29 -4.70 8.58
N LEU A 126 -11.90 -3.48 8.26
CA LEU A 126 -12.05 -2.31 9.13
C LEU A 126 -13.52 -2.10 9.54
N ASN A 127 -14.44 -2.22 8.57
CA ASN A 127 -15.89 -2.13 8.81
C ASN A 127 -16.45 -3.27 9.68
N ARG A 128 -15.66 -4.33 9.92
CA ARG A 128 -15.98 -5.46 10.81
C ARG A 128 -15.23 -5.41 12.14
N GLY A 129 -14.59 -4.28 12.43
CA GLY A 129 -13.84 -4.10 13.67
C GLY A 129 -12.46 -4.77 13.70
N MET A 130 -11.92 -5.16 12.55
CA MET A 130 -10.59 -5.79 12.43
C MET A 130 -9.60 -4.80 11.81
N ALA A 131 -8.40 -4.74 12.37
CA ALA A 131 -7.27 -4.05 11.77
C ALA A 131 -6.70 -4.84 10.59
N THR A 132 -5.95 -4.18 9.73
CA THR A 132 -5.28 -4.83 8.59
C THR A 132 -3.81 -4.44 8.53
N LEU A 133 -2.94 -5.40 8.23
CA LEU A 133 -1.55 -5.16 7.84
C LEU A 133 -1.37 -5.63 6.40
N ALA A 134 -1.08 -4.71 5.49
CA ALA A 134 -0.80 -4.99 4.08
C ALA A 134 0.68 -4.69 3.79
N PRO A 135 1.55 -5.71 3.65
CA PRO A 135 2.98 -5.55 3.40
C PRO A 135 3.35 -5.61 1.93
N ASP A 136 4.53 -5.05 1.58
CA ASP A 136 5.29 -5.45 0.40
C ASP A 136 6.33 -6.51 0.84
N GLY A 137 6.00 -7.77 0.73
CA GLY A 137 6.90 -8.86 1.13
C GLY A 137 8.11 -9.05 0.19
N PRO A 138 8.92 -10.08 0.41
CA PRO A 138 10.13 -10.34 -0.38
C PRO A 138 9.91 -10.31 -1.88
N GLY A 139 10.62 -9.43 -2.59
CA GLY A 139 10.53 -9.28 -4.04
C GLY A 139 9.29 -8.57 -4.57
N GLN A 140 8.46 -8.01 -3.69
CA GLN A 140 7.22 -7.30 -4.03
C GLN A 140 7.37 -5.79 -3.82
N GLY A 141 6.63 -5.00 -4.57
CA GLY A 141 6.56 -3.56 -4.38
C GLY A 141 7.91 -2.89 -4.12
N GLU A 142 8.06 -2.24 -2.98
CA GLU A 142 9.27 -1.52 -2.58
C GLU A 142 10.44 -2.43 -2.16
N THR A 143 10.20 -3.71 -1.89
CA THR A 143 11.28 -4.66 -1.57
C THR A 143 11.90 -5.29 -2.81
N ARG A 144 11.29 -5.14 -3.98
CA ARG A 144 11.67 -5.81 -5.24
C ARG A 144 13.15 -5.64 -5.61
N ASN A 145 13.71 -4.46 -5.39
CA ASN A 145 15.12 -4.18 -5.71
C ASN A 145 16.08 -4.53 -4.56
N LYS A 146 15.54 -4.95 -3.42
CA LYS A 146 16.32 -5.28 -2.22
C LYS A 146 16.42 -6.79 -2.01
N MET A 147 15.41 -7.53 -2.45
CA MET A 147 15.30 -8.98 -2.27
C MET A 147 14.50 -9.60 -3.42
N SER A 148 14.85 -10.80 -3.83
CA SER A 148 14.08 -11.56 -4.84
C SER A 148 12.80 -12.14 -4.25
N VAL A 149 11.81 -12.42 -5.12
CA VAL A 149 10.65 -13.23 -4.74
C VAL A 149 11.11 -14.59 -4.23
N ARG A 150 10.52 -15.04 -3.13
CA ARG A 150 10.90 -16.29 -2.44
C ARG A 150 9.74 -17.26 -2.38
N TYR A 151 10.05 -18.55 -2.39
CA TYR A 151 9.07 -19.61 -2.18
C TYR A 151 8.85 -19.91 -0.68
N ASP A 152 9.86 -19.61 0.17
CA ASP A 152 9.85 -19.75 1.63
C ASP A 152 9.35 -18.46 2.31
N TYR A 153 8.14 -18.07 1.96
CA TYR A 153 7.54 -16.81 2.41
C TYR A 153 7.16 -16.81 3.90
N GLU A 154 7.10 -17.99 4.53
CA GLU A 154 6.77 -18.18 5.95
C GLU A 154 7.70 -17.43 6.89
N GLY A 155 8.97 -17.26 6.54
CA GLY A 155 9.92 -16.45 7.33
C GLY A 155 9.51 -14.98 7.40
N ALA A 156 9.11 -14.40 6.26
CA ALA A 156 8.60 -13.05 6.21
C ALA A 156 7.26 -12.92 6.95
N GLY A 157 6.38 -13.91 6.81
CA GLY A 157 5.12 -14.00 7.56
C GLY A 157 5.34 -14.01 9.07
N SER A 158 6.30 -14.80 9.56
CA SER A 158 6.67 -14.82 10.98
C SER A 158 7.18 -13.47 11.46
N ALA A 159 8.05 -12.80 10.71
CA ALA A 159 8.56 -11.46 11.07
C ALA A 159 7.42 -10.43 11.17
N MET A 160 6.40 -10.53 10.31
CA MET A 160 5.21 -9.67 10.37
C MET A 160 4.37 -9.94 11.61
N ILE A 161 4.21 -11.22 12.01
CA ILE A 161 3.50 -11.63 13.22
C ILE A 161 4.27 -11.13 14.45
N ASP A 162 5.58 -11.38 14.53
CA ASP A 162 6.43 -10.93 15.63
C ASP A 162 6.37 -9.39 15.81
N PHE A 163 6.32 -8.65 14.70
CA PHE A 163 6.13 -7.19 14.72
C PHE A 163 4.78 -6.82 15.34
N LEU A 164 3.70 -7.50 14.96
CA LEU A 164 2.36 -7.23 15.48
C LEU A 164 2.23 -7.61 16.97
N GLU A 165 2.87 -8.69 17.40
CA GLU A 165 2.87 -9.14 18.81
C GLU A 165 3.53 -8.15 19.76
N GLN A 166 4.50 -7.38 19.27
CA GLN A 166 5.18 -6.32 20.04
C GLN A 166 4.34 -5.05 20.19
N ARG A 167 3.21 -4.94 19.49
CA ARG A 167 2.34 -3.75 19.53
C ARG A 167 1.25 -3.89 20.58
N SER A 168 1.05 -2.82 21.36
CA SER A 168 -0.01 -2.77 22.37
C SER A 168 -1.38 -2.34 21.82
N ASP A 169 -1.39 -1.75 20.63
CA ASP A 169 -2.58 -1.12 20.02
C ASP A 169 -3.32 -2.03 19.03
N VAL A 170 -2.86 -3.28 18.87
CA VAL A 170 -3.52 -4.33 18.09
C VAL A 170 -3.58 -5.63 18.89
N ASN A 171 -4.44 -6.54 18.47
CA ASN A 171 -4.51 -7.90 19.00
C ASN A 171 -4.14 -8.90 17.89
N PRO A 172 -2.95 -9.50 17.92
CA PRO A 172 -2.50 -10.44 16.90
C PRO A 172 -3.08 -11.86 17.07
N SER A 173 -3.79 -12.14 18.17
CA SER A 173 -4.41 -13.44 18.47
C SER A 173 -5.88 -13.52 18.07
#